data_be299468d76acf23fbc35948272c0ac3
#
_entry.id   be299468d76acf23fbc35948272c0ac3
#
_cell.length_a   1.000
_cell.length_b   1.000
_cell.length_c   1.000
_cell.angle_alpha   90.00
_cell.angle_beta   90.00
_cell.angle_gamma   90.00
#
_symmetry.space_group_name_H-M   'P 1'
#
loop_
_entity.id
_entity.type
_entity.pdbx_description
1 polymer ?
#
loop_
_entity_poly.entity_id
_entity_poly.type
_entity_poly.pdbx_seq_one_letter_code
_entity_poly.pdbx_strand_id
1 'polypeptide(L)'
;MKRQLSLFLVAVQFLTRLPVPSVAGFQPSWLSRSARYFPLIGALIGLIGTGVWWLSSLCFPPAVAVGLTMGATLLLTGALHEDGFADVCDGFGGGASRESVLAIMKDSRIGAYGAIGVAMMLGLRWVTLAALPRAVFPILFIGAHMVSRWCATALIWQLPYVRTDADAKSRPFADSLGAADWILSGALGALAVLPPIVLAHPATALLSARTLAEAFAAAAAVTLFAGIYFKQRIGGYTGDCLGAVQQITELGFLLTALGVMNLPTMETH
;
A
#
# COMPACT_ATOMS: atom_id res chain seq x y z
N MET A 1 6.58 -2.91 -26.96
CA MET A 1 7.40 -2.12 -26.04
C MET A 1 6.78 -0.76 -25.69
N LYS A 2 6.44 0.13 -26.63
CA LYS A 2 5.89 1.48 -26.33
C LYS A 2 4.67 1.47 -25.40
N ARG A 3 3.69 0.55 -25.59
CA ARG A 3 2.47 0.47 -24.78
C ARG A 3 2.74 0.09 -23.31
N GLN A 4 3.67 -0.83 -23.02
CA GLN A 4 3.99 -1.23 -21.65
C GLN A 4 4.68 -0.09 -20.89
N LEU A 5 5.59 0.63 -21.54
CA LEU A 5 6.19 1.83 -20.95
C LEU A 5 5.14 2.90 -20.64
N SER A 6 4.19 3.12 -21.54
CA SER A 6 3.08 4.06 -21.29
C SER A 6 2.23 3.64 -20.07
N LEU A 7 1.89 2.36 -19.94
CA LEU A 7 1.15 1.86 -18.75
C LEU A 7 1.96 2.00 -17.45
N PHE A 8 3.26 1.75 -17.50
CA PHE A 8 4.15 1.99 -16.36
C PHE A 8 4.17 3.48 -15.98
N LEU A 9 4.32 4.39 -16.94
CA LEU A 9 4.29 5.83 -16.68
C LEU A 9 2.94 6.29 -16.12
N VAL A 10 1.82 5.73 -16.60
CA VAL A 10 0.49 5.98 -16.01
C VAL A 10 0.45 5.54 -14.54
N ALA A 11 1.01 4.38 -14.19
CA ALA A 11 1.09 3.94 -12.80
C ALA A 11 1.94 4.88 -11.94
N VAL A 12 3.09 5.36 -12.46
CA VAL A 12 3.93 6.36 -11.78
C VAL A 12 3.15 7.65 -11.54
N GLN A 13 2.49 8.19 -12.57
CA GLN A 13 1.70 9.43 -12.47
C GLN A 13 0.53 9.30 -11.50
N PHE A 14 -0.09 8.13 -11.44
CA PHE A 14 -1.24 7.90 -10.55
C PHE A 14 -0.82 7.76 -9.08
N LEU A 15 0.25 7.00 -8.81
CA LEU A 15 0.66 6.68 -7.43
C LEU A 15 1.71 7.63 -6.84
N THR A 16 2.29 8.52 -7.64
CA THR A 16 3.37 9.41 -7.19
C THR A 16 3.23 10.81 -7.77
N ARG A 17 3.95 11.74 -7.16
CA ARG A 17 4.13 13.12 -7.65
C ARG A 17 5.41 13.28 -8.48
N LEU A 18 6.05 12.18 -8.87
CA LEU A 18 7.26 12.26 -9.70
C LEU A 18 6.95 12.91 -11.05
N PRO A 19 7.78 13.88 -11.50
CA PRO A 19 7.63 14.51 -12.79
C PRO A 19 8.05 13.53 -13.89
N VAL A 20 7.08 12.90 -14.52
CA VAL A 20 7.29 12.02 -15.67
C VAL A 20 6.57 12.58 -16.89
N PRO A 21 7.04 12.29 -18.12
CA PRO A 21 6.41 12.78 -19.34
C PRO A 21 4.93 12.39 -19.42
N SER A 22 4.09 13.32 -19.87
CA SER A 22 2.68 13.04 -20.14
C SER A 22 2.55 11.95 -21.20
N VAL A 23 1.64 11.03 -20.98
CA VAL A 23 1.40 9.91 -21.89
C VAL A 23 0.43 10.34 -22.98
N ALA A 24 0.94 10.52 -24.20
CA ALA A 24 0.13 10.88 -25.35
C ALA A 24 -0.91 9.78 -25.66
N GLY A 25 -2.14 10.18 -26.00
CA GLY A 25 -3.21 9.23 -26.32
C GLY A 25 -3.75 8.46 -25.11
N PHE A 26 -3.64 9.02 -23.92
CA PHE A 26 -4.19 8.42 -22.70
C PHE A 26 -5.67 8.05 -22.87
N GLN A 27 -6.00 6.84 -22.50
CA GLN A 27 -7.38 6.34 -22.44
C GLN A 27 -7.71 5.93 -20.99
N PRO A 28 -8.93 6.19 -20.49
CA PRO A 28 -9.31 5.81 -19.13
C PRO A 28 -9.04 4.33 -18.79
N SER A 29 -9.25 3.41 -19.72
CA SER A 29 -8.96 1.97 -19.57
C SER A 29 -7.48 1.65 -19.32
N TRP A 30 -6.57 2.59 -19.56
CA TRP A 30 -5.14 2.39 -19.27
C TRP A 30 -4.85 2.42 -17.77
N LEU A 31 -5.68 3.10 -16.98
CA LEU A 31 -5.48 3.11 -15.53
C LEU A 31 -5.71 1.72 -14.93
N SER A 32 -6.81 1.02 -15.29
CA SER A 32 -7.03 -0.37 -14.85
C SER A 32 -5.87 -1.29 -15.26
N ARG A 33 -5.42 -1.17 -16.52
CA ARG A 33 -4.30 -1.97 -17.02
C ARG A 33 -2.96 -1.60 -16.39
N SER A 34 -2.78 -0.36 -15.94
CA SER A 34 -1.57 0.09 -15.25
C SER A 34 -1.45 -0.46 -13.84
N ALA A 35 -2.56 -0.93 -13.25
CA ALA A 35 -2.59 -1.51 -11.91
C ALA A 35 -1.65 -2.72 -11.76
N ARG A 36 -1.34 -3.44 -12.85
CA ARG A 36 -0.31 -4.49 -12.86
C ARG A 36 1.08 -4.01 -12.42
N TYR A 37 1.36 -2.71 -12.52
CA TYR A 37 2.62 -2.10 -12.10
C TYR A 37 2.58 -1.53 -10.69
N PHE A 38 1.44 -1.51 -10.01
CA PHE A 38 1.31 -0.91 -8.68
C PHE A 38 2.28 -1.50 -7.64
N PRO A 39 2.49 -2.82 -7.57
CA PRO A 39 3.50 -3.40 -6.67
C PRO A 39 4.92 -2.92 -7.00
N LEU A 40 5.25 -2.81 -8.29
CA LEU A 40 6.55 -2.31 -8.74
C LEU A 40 6.76 -0.83 -8.35
N ILE A 41 5.72 0.00 -8.49
CA ILE A 41 5.76 1.38 -7.99
C ILE A 41 5.85 1.41 -6.46
N GLY A 42 5.19 0.48 -5.76
CA GLY A 42 5.37 0.29 -4.32
C GLY A 42 6.82 0.02 -3.95
N ALA A 43 7.49 -0.90 -4.65
CA ALA A 43 8.91 -1.16 -4.44
C ALA A 43 9.78 0.08 -4.72
N LEU A 44 9.46 0.86 -5.76
CA LEU A 44 10.16 2.13 -6.07
C LEU A 44 9.98 3.16 -4.93
N ILE A 45 8.76 3.34 -4.41
CA ILE A 45 8.48 4.24 -3.28
C ILE A 45 9.27 3.77 -2.04
N GLY A 46 9.23 2.47 -1.75
CA GLY A 46 9.98 1.88 -0.65
C GLY A 46 11.49 2.06 -0.79
N LEU A 47 12.02 1.94 -2.00
CA LEU A 47 13.44 2.16 -2.29
C LEU A 47 13.86 3.62 -2.08
N ILE A 48 13.07 4.57 -2.59
CA ILE A 48 13.30 6.02 -2.36
C ILE A 48 13.24 6.34 -0.86
N GLY A 49 12.20 5.84 -0.16
CA GLY A 49 12.06 6.02 1.27
C GLY A 49 13.22 5.40 2.07
N THR A 50 13.70 4.22 1.66
CA THR A 50 14.90 3.59 2.25
C THR A 50 16.14 4.47 2.07
N GLY A 51 16.30 5.11 0.93
CA GLY A 51 17.37 6.09 0.71
C GLY A 51 17.29 7.27 1.66
N VAL A 52 16.10 7.84 1.87
CA VAL A 52 15.86 8.91 2.85
C VAL A 52 16.15 8.43 4.27
N TRP A 53 15.66 7.24 4.64
CA TRP A 53 15.93 6.64 5.94
C TRP A 53 17.43 6.45 6.18
N TRP A 54 18.15 5.92 5.19
CA TRP A 54 19.59 5.70 5.30
C TRP A 54 20.34 7.01 5.53
N LEU A 55 20.08 8.05 4.73
CA LEU A 55 20.68 9.37 4.87
C LEU A 55 20.35 10.01 6.22
N SER A 56 19.08 9.98 6.61
CA SER A 56 18.63 10.55 7.89
C SER A 56 19.23 9.81 9.08
N SER A 57 19.41 8.50 8.99
CA SER A 57 20.00 7.67 10.03
C SER A 57 21.49 7.97 10.32
N LEU A 58 22.16 8.71 9.43
CA LEU A 58 23.53 9.17 9.67
C LEU A 58 23.59 10.28 10.71
N CYS A 59 22.52 11.07 10.85
CA CYS A 59 22.48 12.26 11.67
C CYS A 59 21.47 12.18 12.83
N PHE A 60 20.44 11.34 12.72
CA PHE A 60 19.29 11.35 13.63
C PHE A 60 19.04 9.98 14.29
N PRO A 61 18.44 9.97 15.49
CA PRO A 61 17.98 8.73 16.11
C PRO A 61 16.84 8.07 15.30
N PRO A 62 16.59 6.77 15.50
CA PRO A 62 15.65 5.99 14.68
C PRO A 62 14.27 6.63 14.53
N ALA A 63 13.68 7.14 15.60
CA ALA A 63 12.36 7.76 15.56
C ALA A 63 12.31 8.98 14.62
N VAL A 64 13.35 9.83 14.63
CA VAL A 64 13.41 11.01 13.76
C VAL A 64 13.66 10.59 12.31
N ALA A 65 14.60 9.65 12.08
CA ALA A 65 14.90 9.17 10.74
C ALA A 65 13.66 8.54 10.08
N VAL A 66 12.88 7.75 10.84
CA VAL A 66 11.61 7.18 10.38
C VAL A 66 10.57 8.27 10.10
N GLY A 67 10.43 9.26 10.98
CA GLY A 67 9.51 10.37 10.76
C GLY A 67 9.79 11.12 9.46
N LEU A 68 11.09 11.42 9.18
CA LEU A 68 11.53 12.04 7.92
C LEU A 68 11.24 11.15 6.71
N THR A 69 11.46 9.84 6.84
CA THR A 69 11.16 8.85 5.79
C THR A 69 9.66 8.80 5.46
N MET A 70 8.81 8.74 6.49
CA MET A 70 7.36 8.78 6.32
C MET A 70 6.91 10.10 5.68
N GLY A 71 7.42 11.24 6.13
CA GLY A 71 7.14 12.54 5.52
C GLY A 71 7.52 12.57 4.04
N ALA A 72 8.69 12.06 3.69
CA ALA A 72 9.15 11.99 2.30
C ALA A 72 8.24 11.10 1.44
N THR A 73 7.81 9.92 1.94
CA THR A 73 6.89 9.05 1.19
C THR A 73 5.49 9.63 1.08
N LEU A 74 4.99 10.35 2.08
CA LEU A 74 3.73 11.11 2.01
C LEU A 74 3.79 12.19 0.91
N LEU A 75 4.88 12.96 0.86
CA LEU A 75 5.09 13.97 -0.19
C LEU A 75 5.21 13.31 -1.56
N LEU A 76 5.92 12.20 -1.67
CA LEU A 76 6.12 11.45 -2.92
C LEU A 76 4.81 10.91 -3.48
N THR A 77 3.90 10.41 -2.63
CA THR A 77 2.59 9.88 -3.04
C THR A 77 1.50 10.96 -3.06
N GLY A 78 1.76 12.12 -2.46
CA GLY A 78 0.76 13.18 -2.27
C GLY A 78 -0.35 12.76 -1.31
N ALA A 79 -0.05 11.89 -0.34
CA ALA A 79 -0.97 11.34 0.66
C ALA A 79 -2.21 10.65 0.06
N LEU A 80 -2.13 10.16 -1.19
CA LEU A 80 -3.25 9.56 -1.93
C LEU A 80 -3.94 8.41 -1.17
N HIS A 81 -3.13 7.58 -0.50
CA HIS A 81 -3.65 6.39 0.17
C HIS A 81 -4.19 6.73 1.57
N GLU A 82 -3.58 7.69 2.24
CA GLU A 82 -3.98 8.21 3.53
C GLU A 82 -5.32 8.96 3.42
N ASP A 83 -5.51 9.71 2.35
CA ASP A 83 -6.77 10.37 2.00
C ASP A 83 -7.90 9.34 1.82
N GLY A 84 -7.68 8.33 0.96
CA GLY A 84 -8.66 7.25 0.79
C GLY A 84 -8.93 6.45 2.08
N PHE A 85 -7.93 6.28 2.95
CA PHE A 85 -8.14 5.66 4.25
C PHE A 85 -8.99 6.52 5.18
N ALA A 86 -8.78 7.85 5.21
CA ALA A 86 -9.61 8.78 5.95
C ALA A 86 -11.07 8.72 5.50
N ASP A 87 -11.31 8.76 4.17
CA ASP A 87 -12.64 8.67 3.58
C ASP A 87 -13.37 7.38 3.94
N VAL A 88 -12.63 6.25 3.95
CA VAL A 88 -13.17 4.96 4.39
C VAL A 88 -13.51 4.99 5.88
N CYS A 89 -12.65 5.53 6.73
CA CYS A 89 -12.94 5.66 8.16
C CYS A 89 -14.20 6.50 8.41
N ASP A 90 -14.32 7.65 7.76
CA ASP A 90 -15.48 8.53 7.91
C ASP A 90 -16.75 7.89 7.32
N GLY A 91 -16.67 7.34 6.12
CA GLY A 91 -17.80 6.74 5.45
C GLY A 91 -18.37 5.54 6.22
N PHE A 92 -17.49 4.61 6.62
CA PHE A 92 -17.93 3.38 7.28
C PHE A 92 -18.19 3.57 8.78
N GLY A 93 -17.58 4.57 9.41
CA GLY A 93 -17.84 4.95 10.80
C GLY A 93 -19.14 5.76 10.96
N GLY A 94 -19.44 6.66 10.01
CA GLY A 94 -20.60 7.56 10.08
C GLY A 94 -21.82 7.12 9.28
N GLY A 95 -21.66 6.30 8.23
CA GLY A 95 -22.74 5.90 7.33
C GLY A 95 -23.48 4.65 7.81
N ALA A 96 -24.81 4.76 7.94
CA ALA A 96 -25.66 3.62 8.31
C ALA A 96 -26.11 2.78 7.10
N SER A 97 -26.32 3.38 5.94
CA SER A 97 -26.69 2.73 4.67
C SER A 97 -25.56 2.82 3.64
N ARG A 98 -25.67 2.02 2.57
CA ARG A 98 -24.74 2.08 1.43
C ARG A 98 -24.65 3.49 0.84
N GLU A 99 -25.80 4.13 0.66
CA GLU A 99 -25.91 5.47 0.08
C GLU A 99 -25.25 6.51 0.97
N SER A 100 -25.46 6.44 2.30
CA SER A 100 -24.85 7.38 3.25
C SER A 100 -23.32 7.16 3.35
N VAL A 101 -22.84 5.91 3.34
CA VAL A 101 -21.41 5.61 3.29
C VAL A 101 -20.76 6.26 2.06
N LEU A 102 -21.32 6.00 0.86
CA LEU A 102 -20.77 6.55 -0.39
C LEU A 102 -20.88 8.08 -0.47
N ALA A 103 -21.92 8.68 0.12
CA ALA A 103 -22.07 10.13 0.19
C ALA A 103 -21.01 10.77 1.10
N ILE A 104 -20.76 10.19 2.29
CA ILE A 104 -19.72 10.66 3.22
C ILE A 104 -18.34 10.55 2.57
N MET A 105 -18.01 9.40 1.95
CA MET A 105 -16.75 9.20 1.25
C MET A 105 -16.51 10.12 0.05
N LYS A 106 -17.55 10.84 -0.42
CA LYS A 106 -17.44 11.84 -1.50
C LYS A 106 -17.22 13.25 -0.96
N ASP A 107 -17.51 13.48 0.31
CA ASP A 107 -17.31 14.79 0.95
C ASP A 107 -15.80 15.00 1.19
N SER A 108 -15.26 16.10 0.66
CA SER A 108 -13.83 16.43 0.81
C SER A 108 -13.44 16.91 2.22
N ARG A 109 -14.40 17.03 3.14
CA ARG A 109 -14.15 17.42 4.52
C ARG A 109 -13.81 16.19 5.36
N ILE A 110 -12.69 16.26 6.09
CA ILE A 110 -12.34 15.20 7.03
C ILE A 110 -13.28 15.24 8.23
N GLY A 111 -13.81 14.08 8.61
CA GLY A 111 -14.60 13.87 9.81
C GLY A 111 -13.76 13.37 10.98
N ALA A 112 -14.42 13.15 12.12
CA ALA A 112 -13.73 12.69 13.34
C ALA A 112 -13.15 11.28 13.19
N TYR A 113 -13.86 10.37 12.52
CA TYR A 113 -13.38 9.00 12.30
C TYR A 113 -12.16 8.96 11.40
N GLY A 114 -12.15 9.75 10.31
CA GLY A 114 -11.01 9.90 9.41
C GLY A 114 -9.79 10.47 10.11
N ALA A 115 -9.98 11.56 10.86
CA ALA A 115 -8.90 12.21 11.60
C ALA A 115 -8.26 11.26 12.64
N ILE A 116 -9.08 10.59 13.44
CA ILE A 116 -8.60 9.61 14.44
C ILE A 116 -7.96 8.41 13.74
N GLY A 117 -8.58 7.87 12.68
CA GLY A 117 -8.08 6.73 11.93
C GLY A 117 -6.69 7.00 11.35
N VAL A 118 -6.51 8.12 10.65
CA VAL A 118 -5.20 8.50 10.06
C VAL A 118 -4.15 8.74 11.15
N ALA A 119 -4.50 9.44 12.24
CA ALA A 119 -3.57 9.67 13.34
C ALA A 119 -3.08 8.35 13.97
N MET A 120 -3.98 7.41 14.22
CA MET A 120 -3.64 6.08 14.74
C MET A 120 -2.82 5.26 13.75
N MET A 121 -3.21 5.27 12.47
CA MET A 121 -2.49 4.56 11.40
C MET A 121 -1.05 5.05 11.27
N LEU A 122 -0.85 6.37 11.16
CA LEU A 122 0.47 6.97 11.02
C LEU A 122 1.29 6.79 12.30
N GLY A 123 0.69 6.96 13.48
CA GLY A 123 1.34 6.76 14.76
C GLY A 123 1.83 5.34 14.96
N LEU A 124 0.97 4.33 14.72
CA LEU A 124 1.35 2.92 14.81
C LEU A 124 2.41 2.56 13.78
N ARG A 125 2.31 3.04 12.54
CA ARG A 125 3.33 2.81 11.51
C ARG A 125 4.68 3.41 11.94
N TRP A 126 4.68 4.63 12.49
CA TRP A 126 5.88 5.27 12.98
C TRP A 126 6.58 4.47 14.07
N VAL A 127 5.87 4.12 15.14
CA VAL A 127 6.48 3.37 16.25
C VAL A 127 6.91 1.97 15.83
N THR A 128 6.14 1.31 14.94
CA THR A 128 6.50 -0.01 14.41
C THR A 128 7.80 0.07 13.61
N LEU A 129 7.92 1.02 12.68
CA LEU A 129 9.12 1.20 11.87
C LEU A 129 10.34 1.61 12.70
N ALA A 130 10.14 2.45 13.72
CA ALA A 130 11.22 2.88 14.63
C ALA A 130 11.75 1.73 15.51
N ALA A 131 10.92 0.71 15.77
CA ALA A 131 11.28 -0.48 16.54
C ALA A 131 11.97 -1.57 15.69
N LEU A 132 11.95 -1.47 14.35
CA LEU A 132 12.61 -2.47 13.50
C LEU A 132 14.14 -2.41 13.65
N PRO A 133 14.82 -3.57 13.73
CA PRO A 133 16.28 -3.62 13.64
C PRO A 133 16.77 -2.97 12.34
N ARG A 134 17.84 -2.16 12.44
CA ARG A 134 18.40 -1.43 11.28
C ARG A 134 18.72 -2.33 10.09
N ALA A 135 19.18 -3.56 10.38
CA ALA A 135 19.59 -4.51 9.36
C ALA A 135 18.43 -4.99 8.47
N VAL A 136 17.21 -5.07 8.99
CA VAL A 136 16.04 -5.59 8.27
C VAL A 136 15.10 -4.48 7.78
N PHE A 137 15.28 -3.25 8.26
CA PHE A 137 14.42 -2.12 7.90
C PHE A 137 14.26 -1.96 6.38
N PRO A 138 15.33 -1.93 5.55
CA PRO A 138 15.20 -1.73 4.10
C PRO A 138 14.30 -2.79 3.45
N ILE A 139 14.52 -4.06 3.82
CA ILE A 139 13.79 -5.19 3.20
C ILE A 139 12.32 -5.16 3.59
N LEU A 140 12.02 -4.96 4.88
CA LEU A 140 10.64 -4.93 5.36
C LEU A 140 9.91 -3.69 4.87
N PHE A 141 10.57 -2.54 4.80
CA PHE A 141 9.97 -1.30 4.33
C PHE A 141 9.64 -1.37 2.82
N ILE A 142 10.58 -1.79 1.98
CA ILE A 142 10.34 -2.00 0.54
C ILE A 142 9.27 -3.06 0.32
N GLY A 143 9.37 -4.19 1.05
CA GLY A 143 8.42 -5.28 0.99
C GLY A 143 7.00 -4.87 1.38
N ALA A 144 6.83 -4.09 2.44
CA ALA A 144 5.54 -3.59 2.89
C ALA A 144 4.86 -2.69 1.83
N HIS A 145 5.61 -1.76 1.24
CA HIS A 145 5.12 -0.92 0.15
C HIS A 145 4.74 -1.71 -1.11
N MET A 146 5.47 -2.77 -1.43
CA MET A 146 5.18 -3.65 -2.56
C MET A 146 3.95 -4.51 -2.28
N VAL A 147 3.93 -5.22 -1.14
CA VAL A 147 2.86 -6.16 -0.77
C VAL A 147 1.53 -5.45 -0.62
N SER A 148 1.50 -4.29 0.03
CA SER A 148 0.27 -3.53 0.26
C SER A 148 -0.41 -3.12 -1.05
N ARG A 149 0.34 -2.74 -2.06
CA ARG A 149 -0.20 -2.40 -3.39
C ARG A 149 -0.63 -3.62 -4.18
N TRP A 150 0.07 -4.75 -4.02
CA TRP A 150 -0.38 -6.02 -4.58
C TRP A 150 -1.71 -6.44 -3.96
N CYS A 151 -1.86 -6.33 -2.65
CA CYS A 151 -3.10 -6.57 -1.92
C CYS A 151 -4.25 -5.66 -2.42
N ALA A 152 -3.99 -4.36 -2.58
CA ALA A 152 -5.00 -3.45 -3.11
C ALA A 152 -5.46 -3.84 -4.53
N THR A 153 -4.57 -4.32 -5.41
CA THR A 153 -4.96 -4.79 -6.75
C THR A 153 -5.82 -6.06 -6.74
N ALA A 154 -5.80 -6.84 -5.65
CA ALA A 154 -6.68 -7.99 -5.51
C ALA A 154 -8.17 -7.59 -5.47
N LEU A 155 -8.50 -6.41 -4.91
CA LEU A 155 -9.87 -5.89 -4.92
C LEU A 155 -10.34 -5.55 -6.32
N ILE A 156 -9.46 -5.00 -7.17
CA ILE A 156 -9.75 -4.69 -8.58
C ILE A 156 -10.09 -5.98 -9.35
N TRP A 157 -9.42 -7.07 -9.02
CA TRP A 157 -9.66 -8.37 -9.64
C TRP A 157 -10.97 -9.03 -9.15
N GLN A 158 -11.28 -8.92 -7.83
CA GLN A 158 -12.30 -9.76 -7.21
C GLN A 158 -13.65 -9.07 -7.02
N LEU A 159 -13.70 -7.74 -6.99
CA LEU A 159 -14.89 -6.97 -6.63
C LEU A 159 -15.33 -6.02 -7.75
N PRO A 160 -16.64 -5.75 -7.87
CA PRO A 160 -17.14 -4.72 -8.77
C PRO A 160 -16.82 -3.31 -8.23
N TYR A 161 -16.50 -2.39 -9.13
CA TYR A 161 -16.38 -0.98 -8.82
C TYR A 161 -17.77 -0.34 -8.64
N VAL A 162 -18.02 0.37 -7.53
CA VAL A 162 -19.38 0.78 -7.15
C VAL A 162 -19.73 2.26 -7.35
N ARG A 163 -18.75 3.13 -7.65
CA ARG A 163 -19.05 4.51 -8.03
C ARG A 163 -19.49 4.61 -9.49
N THR A 164 -20.66 5.19 -9.71
CA THR A 164 -21.27 5.37 -11.05
C THR A 164 -21.09 6.79 -11.61
N ASP A 165 -20.59 7.72 -10.80
CA ASP A 165 -20.46 9.13 -11.17
C ASP A 165 -19.47 9.32 -12.33
N ALA A 166 -19.89 10.11 -13.33
CA ALA A 166 -19.08 10.39 -14.52
C ALA A 166 -17.74 11.07 -14.18
N ASP A 167 -17.69 11.79 -13.05
CA ASP A 167 -16.54 12.60 -12.61
C ASP A 167 -15.61 11.89 -11.64
N ALA A 168 -15.85 10.61 -11.30
CA ALA A 168 -14.99 9.88 -10.38
C ALA A 168 -13.60 9.69 -10.99
N LYS A 169 -12.56 10.27 -10.38
CA LYS A 169 -11.14 10.14 -10.80
C LYS A 169 -10.70 8.66 -10.94
N SER A 170 -11.34 7.77 -10.20
CA SER A 170 -11.07 6.33 -10.19
C SER A 170 -12.04 5.49 -11.04
N ARG A 171 -12.98 6.10 -11.79
CA ARG A 171 -13.89 5.38 -12.71
C ARG A 171 -13.16 4.46 -13.71
N PRO A 172 -11.93 4.80 -14.16
CA PRO A 172 -11.17 3.90 -15.02
C PRO A 172 -10.84 2.52 -14.41
N PHE A 173 -10.98 2.32 -13.09
CA PHE A 173 -10.86 1.00 -12.45
C PHE A 173 -12.11 0.13 -12.57
N ALA A 174 -13.15 0.60 -13.24
CA ALA A 174 -14.35 -0.21 -13.52
C ALA A 174 -14.07 -1.42 -14.44
N ASP A 175 -12.97 -1.36 -15.23
CA ASP A 175 -12.48 -2.52 -15.98
C ASP A 175 -11.73 -3.47 -15.04
N SER A 176 -12.18 -4.70 -14.91
CA SER A 176 -11.55 -5.68 -14.02
C SER A 176 -10.13 -6.05 -14.46
N LEU A 177 -9.25 -6.21 -13.48
CA LEU A 177 -7.93 -6.80 -13.68
C LEU A 177 -8.10 -8.33 -13.85
N GLY A 178 -7.47 -8.95 -14.85
CA GLY A 178 -7.48 -10.40 -14.98
C GLY A 178 -6.60 -11.09 -13.93
N ALA A 179 -6.92 -12.35 -13.57
CA ALA A 179 -6.10 -13.14 -12.64
C ALA A 179 -4.63 -13.25 -13.09
N ALA A 180 -4.40 -13.41 -14.40
CA ALA A 180 -3.03 -13.44 -14.96
C ALA A 180 -2.29 -12.13 -14.75
N ASP A 181 -2.96 -10.99 -14.90
CA ASP A 181 -2.37 -9.67 -14.66
C ASP A 181 -2.07 -9.45 -13.19
N TRP A 182 -2.93 -9.95 -12.30
CA TRP A 182 -2.71 -9.88 -10.85
C TRP A 182 -1.50 -10.72 -10.43
N ILE A 183 -1.37 -11.96 -10.94
CA ILE A 183 -0.19 -12.82 -10.69
C ILE A 183 1.08 -12.15 -11.24
N LEU A 184 1.04 -11.63 -12.47
CA LEU A 184 2.16 -10.92 -13.07
C LEU A 184 2.58 -9.71 -12.25
N SER A 185 1.62 -8.96 -11.69
CA SER A 185 1.91 -7.79 -10.86
C SER A 185 2.69 -8.18 -9.59
N GLY A 186 2.31 -9.27 -8.94
CA GLY A 186 3.05 -9.82 -7.79
C GLY A 186 4.47 -10.26 -8.16
N ALA A 187 4.63 -10.95 -9.29
CA ALA A 187 5.94 -11.37 -9.78
C ALA A 187 6.86 -10.18 -10.11
N LEU A 188 6.34 -9.15 -10.77
CA LEU A 188 7.11 -7.91 -11.05
C LEU A 188 7.54 -7.19 -9.77
N GLY A 189 6.65 -7.11 -8.78
CA GLY A 189 6.98 -6.54 -7.48
C GLY A 189 8.07 -7.35 -6.76
N ALA A 190 7.92 -8.67 -6.72
CA ALA A 190 8.90 -9.57 -6.09
C ALA A 190 10.30 -9.44 -6.73
N LEU A 191 10.38 -9.39 -8.05
CA LEU A 191 11.64 -9.17 -8.77
C LEU A 191 12.33 -7.86 -8.38
N ALA A 192 11.58 -6.80 -8.08
CA ALA A 192 12.15 -5.52 -7.67
C ALA A 192 12.72 -5.56 -6.24
N VAL A 193 12.25 -6.47 -5.38
CA VAL A 193 12.70 -6.63 -3.99
C VAL A 193 13.88 -7.61 -3.87
N LEU A 194 14.07 -8.51 -4.84
CA LEU A 194 15.17 -9.49 -4.82
C LEU A 194 16.58 -8.86 -4.70
N PRO A 195 16.96 -7.82 -5.47
CA PRO A 195 18.30 -7.23 -5.37
C PRO A 195 18.62 -6.70 -3.95
N PRO A 196 17.77 -5.92 -3.28
CA PRO A 196 17.97 -5.52 -1.90
C PRO A 196 18.17 -6.69 -0.93
N ILE A 197 17.41 -7.80 -1.12
CA ILE A 197 17.54 -9.00 -0.29
C ILE A 197 18.91 -9.66 -0.50
N VAL A 198 19.34 -9.82 -1.74
CA VAL A 198 20.62 -10.45 -2.07
C VAL A 198 21.80 -9.62 -1.56
N LEU A 199 21.75 -8.30 -1.73
CA LEU A 199 22.79 -7.38 -1.27
C LEU A 199 22.89 -7.31 0.27
N ALA A 200 21.79 -7.53 0.96
CA ALA A 200 21.71 -7.49 2.42
C ALA A 200 21.99 -8.87 3.08
N HIS A 201 22.53 -9.83 2.35
CA HIS A 201 22.66 -11.24 2.75
C HIS A 201 23.09 -11.51 4.20
N PRO A 202 24.07 -10.81 4.82
CA PRO A 202 24.39 -11.04 6.24
C PRO A 202 23.28 -10.56 7.19
N ALA A 203 22.53 -9.51 6.82
CA ALA A 203 21.47 -8.94 7.62
C ALA A 203 20.16 -9.75 7.50
N THR A 204 19.98 -10.49 6.40
CA THR A 204 18.76 -11.32 6.19
C THR A 204 18.70 -12.53 7.11
N ALA A 205 19.78 -12.90 7.77
CA ALA A 205 19.77 -13.95 8.80
C ALA A 205 18.80 -13.66 9.95
N LEU A 206 18.49 -12.37 10.19
CA LEU A 206 17.47 -11.95 11.16
C LEU A 206 16.02 -12.15 10.66
N LEU A 207 15.83 -12.28 9.33
CA LEU A 207 14.52 -12.51 8.72
C LEU A 207 14.34 -13.99 8.41
N SER A 208 13.65 -14.69 9.32
CA SER A 208 13.31 -16.09 9.07
C SER A 208 12.26 -16.19 7.95
N ALA A 209 12.25 -17.32 7.24
CA ALA A 209 11.17 -17.63 6.29
C ALA A 209 9.80 -17.61 6.96
N ARG A 210 9.72 -17.99 8.24
CA ARG A 210 8.53 -17.91 9.08
C ARG A 210 8.05 -16.46 9.22
N THR A 211 8.94 -15.51 9.56
CA THR A 211 8.59 -14.08 9.70
C THR A 211 7.94 -13.54 8.42
N LEU A 212 8.55 -13.83 7.27
CA LEU A 212 7.98 -13.38 5.99
C LEU A 212 6.66 -14.07 5.68
N ALA A 213 6.57 -15.40 5.88
CA ALA A 213 5.33 -16.14 5.63
C ALA A 213 4.16 -15.64 6.49
N GLU A 214 4.39 -15.40 7.78
CA GLU A 214 3.35 -14.88 8.68
C GLU A 214 2.97 -13.43 8.34
N ALA A 215 3.92 -12.57 7.97
CA ALA A 215 3.63 -11.21 7.53
C ALA A 215 2.80 -11.19 6.22
N PHE A 216 3.12 -12.05 5.25
CA PHE A 216 2.34 -12.21 4.03
C PHE A 216 0.93 -12.78 4.33
N ALA A 217 0.83 -13.77 5.22
CA ALA A 217 -0.45 -14.33 5.63
C ALA A 217 -1.34 -13.28 6.30
N ALA A 218 -0.77 -12.44 7.16
CA ALA A 218 -1.49 -11.32 7.79
C ALA A 218 -1.99 -10.31 6.75
N ALA A 219 -1.15 -9.89 5.80
CA ALA A 219 -1.55 -9.00 4.72
C ALA A 219 -2.69 -9.60 3.87
N ALA A 220 -2.61 -10.89 3.54
CA ALA A 220 -3.66 -11.61 2.80
C ALA A 220 -4.97 -11.68 3.61
N ALA A 221 -4.90 -12.01 4.90
CA ALA A 221 -6.07 -12.09 5.78
C ALA A 221 -6.75 -10.72 5.93
N VAL A 222 -5.99 -9.65 6.13
CA VAL A 222 -6.51 -8.27 6.20
C VAL A 222 -7.19 -7.89 4.89
N THR A 223 -6.57 -8.21 3.74
CA THR A 223 -7.13 -7.94 2.41
C THR A 223 -8.46 -8.66 2.20
N LEU A 224 -8.50 -9.95 2.55
CA LEU A 224 -9.72 -10.77 2.44
C LEU A 224 -10.84 -10.22 3.31
N PHE A 225 -10.54 -9.92 4.58
CA PHE A 225 -11.51 -9.35 5.51
C PHE A 225 -12.05 -8.00 5.01
N ALA A 226 -11.17 -7.09 4.58
CA ALA A 226 -11.57 -5.80 4.03
C ALA A 226 -12.44 -5.97 2.77
N GLY A 227 -12.07 -6.87 1.86
CA GLY A 227 -12.85 -7.16 0.66
C GLY A 227 -14.25 -7.69 0.96
N ILE A 228 -14.38 -8.62 1.92
CA ILE A 228 -15.69 -9.13 2.39
C ILE A 228 -16.51 -7.98 3.01
N TYR A 229 -15.89 -7.18 3.87
CA TYR A 229 -16.54 -6.06 4.55
C TYR A 229 -17.04 -5.00 3.56
N PHE A 230 -16.22 -4.60 2.59
CA PHE A 230 -16.62 -3.65 1.55
C PHE A 230 -17.76 -4.19 0.68
N LYS A 231 -17.67 -5.47 0.28
CA LYS A 231 -18.74 -6.13 -0.47
C LYS A 231 -20.08 -6.13 0.28
N GLN A 232 -20.04 -6.41 1.58
CA GLN A 232 -21.25 -6.42 2.42
C GLN A 232 -21.82 -5.02 2.62
N ARG A 233 -20.97 -4.01 2.83
CA ARG A 233 -21.40 -2.67 3.21
C ARG A 233 -21.80 -1.80 2.01
N ILE A 234 -21.07 -1.89 0.90
CA ILE A 234 -21.27 -1.02 -0.28
C ILE A 234 -21.47 -1.78 -1.59
N GLY A 235 -21.40 -3.11 -1.57
CA GLY A 235 -21.59 -3.95 -2.75
C GLY A 235 -20.35 -4.14 -3.61
N GLY A 236 -19.18 -3.64 -3.22
CA GLY A 236 -17.94 -3.73 -3.99
C GLY A 236 -16.87 -2.78 -3.45
N TYR A 237 -16.13 -2.07 -4.31
CA TYR A 237 -15.06 -1.17 -3.88
C TYR A 237 -15.10 0.20 -4.59
N THR A 238 -14.43 1.18 -3.99
CA THR A 238 -14.10 2.50 -4.55
C THR A 238 -12.59 2.68 -4.63
N GLY A 239 -12.12 3.78 -5.22
CA GLY A 239 -10.69 4.15 -5.18
C GLY A 239 -10.17 4.29 -3.74
N ASP A 240 -10.98 4.84 -2.84
CA ASP A 240 -10.62 5.05 -1.44
C ASP A 240 -10.46 3.72 -0.71
N CYS A 241 -11.29 2.72 -1.05
CA CYS A 241 -11.11 1.34 -0.55
C CYS A 241 -9.75 0.74 -0.93
N LEU A 242 -9.21 1.07 -2.13
CA LEU A 242 -7.87 0.63 -2.52
C LEU A 242 -6.80 1.29 -1.64
N GLY A 243 -6.94 2.60 -1.37
CA GLY A 243 -6.08 3.33 -0.44
C GLY A 243 -6.14 2.77 0.97
N ALA A 244 -7.35 2.49 1.47
CA ALA A 244 -7.54 1.91 2.80
C ALA A 244 -6.90 0.52 2.92
N VAL A 245 -7.12 -0.39 1.96
CA VAL A 245 -6.48 -1.71 1.97
C VAL A 245 -4.97 -1.59 1.90
N GLN A 246 -4.45 -0.67 1.08
CA GLN A 246 -3.02 -0.44 1.02
C GLN A 246 -2.47 -0.04 2.39
N GLN A 247 -3.11 0.87 3.12
CA GLN A 247 -2.65 1.35 4.43
C GLN A 247 -2.73 0.27 5.52
N ILE A 248 -3.86 -0.42 5.64
CA ILE A 248 -4.04 -1.44 6.68
C ILE A 248 -3.19 -2.69 6.43
N THR A 249 -2.98 -3.08 5.18
CA THR A 249 -2.11 -4.23 4.84
C THR A 249 -0.63 -3.90 5.01
N GLU A 250 -0.20 -2.67 4.69
CA GLU A 250 1.16 -2.20 4.95
C GLU A 250 1.48 -2.27 6.44
N LEU A 251 0.59 -1.70 7.28
CA LEU A 251 0.75 -1.75 8.74
C LEU A 251 0.67 -3.18 9.28
N GLY A 252 -0.29 -3.98 8.84
CA GLY A 252 -0.46 -5.38 9.25
C GLY A 252 0.76 -6.23 8.94
N PHE A 253 1.35 -6.07 7.75
CA PHE A 253 2.60 -6.73 7.36
C PHE A 253 3.75 -6.36 8.31
N LEU A 254 3.95 -5.07 8.58
CA LEU A 254 5.03 -4.56 9.43
C LEU A 254 4.85 -4.99 10.89
N LEU A 255 3.64 -4.88 11.44
CA LEU A 255 3.34 -5.30 12.82
C LEU A 255 3.57 -6.79 13.02
N THR A 256 3.13 -7.62 12.07
CA THR A 256 3.33 -9.07 12.15
C THR A 256 4.80 -9.41 12.06
N ALA A 257 5.54 -8.81 11.12
CA ALA A 257 6.98 -9.04 11.01
C ALA A 257 7.71 -8.67 12.30
N LEU A 258 7.42 -7.50 12.89
CA LEU A 258 8.01 -7.07 14.16
C LEU A 258 7.62 -8.00 15.30
N GLY A 259 6.34 -8.39 15.39
CA GLY A 259 5.83 -9.28 16.44
C GLY A 259 6.52 -10.65 16.42
N VAL A 260 6.61 -11.26 15.22
CA VAL A 260 7.25 -12.57 15.06
C VAL A 260 8.74 -12.54 15.41
N MET A 261 9.45 -11.47 15.03
CA MET A 261 10.88 -11.31 15.37
C MET A 261 11.12 -11.16 16.87
N ASN A 262 10.12 -10.63 17.62
CA ASN A 262 10.21 -10.47 19.07
C ASN A 262 9.72 -11.70 19.86
N LEU A 263 9.12 -12.71 19.20
CA LEU A 263 8.76 -13.95 19.88
C LEU A 263 10.03 -14.72 20.28
N PRO A 264 10.09 -15.25 21.50
CA PRO A 264 11.19 -16.15 21.88
C PRO A 264 11.24 -17.31 20.90
N THR A 265 12.41 -17.56 20.35
CA THR A 265 12.65 -18.82 19.61
C THR A 265 12.39 -19.96 20.58
N MET A 266 11.30 -20.71 20.40
CA MET A 266 11.15 -21.97 21.11
C MET A 266 12.27 -22.88 20.60
N GLU A 267 13.38 -22.92 21.33
CA GLU A 267 14.38 -23.94 21.13
C GLU A 267 13.67 -25.28 21.34
N THR A 268 13.48 -26.02 20.26
CA THR A 268 13.08 -27.43 20.33
C THR A 268 14.24 -28.18 20.94
N HIS A 269 14.10 -28.44 22.24
CA HIS A 269 14.97 -29.37 22.94
C HIS A 269 14.73 -30.79 22.44
#